data_83b3260921bc3a665382bd8da6456587
#
_entry.id   83b3260921bc3a665382bd8da6456587
#
_cell.length_a   1.000
_cell.length_b   1.000
_cell.length_c   1.000
_cell.angle_alpha   90.00
_cell.angle_beta   90.00
_cell.angle_gamma   90.00
#
_symmetry.space_group_name_H-M   'P 1'
#
loop_
_entity.id
_entity.type
_entity.pdbx_description
1 polymer ?
#
loop_
_entity_poly.entity_id
_entity_poly.type
_entity_poly.pdbx_seq_one_letter_code
_entity_poly.pdbx_strand_id
1 'polypeptide(L)'
;MKKLLFACLLGWAPAPQAATCSVVGLPLAFGAYGSPGGAQVDSTATLTVTCTPDAILLSCRTDYTVRLSTGTSGSYSPRQLASGANRLNYNLYTSAARTTVWGNGTGGTGTVAGTISTSILGLICLAGNNNHTVYGRIPASQNVAAGLYSDTITVTVTY
;
A
#
# COMPACT_ATOMS: atom_id res chain seq x y z
N MET A 1 -50.42 3.29 36.81
CA MET A 1 -49.63 4.16 35.90
C MET A 1 -48.52 3.30 35.30
N LYS A 2 -48.69 2.80 34.05
CA LYS A 2 -47.67 2.00 33.33
C LYS A 2 -46.80 2.96 32.51
N LYS A 3 -45.52 3.03 32.84
CA LYS A 3 -44.54 3.78 32.03
C LYS A 3 -44.06 2.89 30.87
N LEU A 4 -44.38 3.28 29.63
CA LEU A 4 -43.78 2.71 28.42
C LEU A 4 -42.41 3.33 28.26
N LEU A 5 -41.32 2.51 28.31
CA LEU A 5 -40.00 2.89 27.85
C LEU A 5 -39.92 2.66 26.33
N PHE A 6 -39.77 3.73 25.58
CA PHE A 6 -39.47 3.67 24.16
C PHE A 6 -37.94 3.54 24.01
N ALA A 7 -37.47 2.34 23.70
CA ALA A 7 -36.05 2.13 23.32
C ALA A 7 -35.85 2.59 21.89
N CYS A 8 -35.14 3.72 21.69
CA CYS A 8 -34.73 4.21 20.37
C CYS A 8 -33.52 3.38 19.91
N LEU A 9 -33.76 2.40 19.05
CA LEU A 9 -32.68 1.69 18.32
C LEU A 9 -32.11 2.66 17.28
N LEU A 10 -31.00 3.31 17.61
CA LEU A 10 -30.16 4.04 16.65
C LEU A 10 -29.49 3.00 15.74
N GLY A 11 -30.09 2.72 14.60
CA GLY A 11 -29.45 1.97 13.53
C GLY A 11 -28.25 2.76 13.00
N TRP A 12 -27.06 2.18 13.11
CA TRP A 12 -25.87 2.67 12.41
C TRP A 12 -26.08 2.41 10.92
N ALA A 13 -26.52 3.41 10.18
CA ALA A 13 -26.45 3.40 8.73
C ALA A 13 -24.98 3.62 8.34
N PRO A 14 -24.38 2.81 7.44
CA PRO A 14 -23.07 3.12 6.89
C PRO A 14 -23.15 4.50 6.22
N ALA A 15 -22.20 5.38 6.52
CA ALA A 15 -22.12 6.67 5.86
C ALA A 15 -21.91 6.43 4.35
N PRO A 16 -22.60 7.16 3.47
CA PRO A 16 -22.35 7.07 2.04
C PRO A 16 -20.89 7.44 1.76
N GLN A 17 -20.17 6.54 1.14
CA GLN A 17 -18.79 6.83 0.69
C GLN A 17 -18.88 7.80 -0.48
N ALA A 18 -18.17 8.91 -0.35
CA ALA A 18 -18.21 10.00 -1.34
C ALA A 18 -17.34 9.73 -2.58
N ALA A 19 -16.59 8.64 -2.63
CA ALA A 19 -15.75 8.22 -3.73
C ALA A 19 -15.44 6.72 -3.63
N THR A 20 -15.06 6.10 -4.74
CA THR A 20 -14.52 4.72 -4.78
C THR A 20 -13.09 4.77 -5.28
N CYS A 21 -12.14 4.24 -4.49
CA CYS A 21 -10.74 4.15 -4.87
C CYS A 21 -10.30 2.71 -5.12
N SER A 22 -9.49 2.52 -6.14
CA SER A 22 -8.83 1.26 -6.49
C SER A 22 -7.32 1.45 -6.60
N VAL A 23 -6.56 0.36 -6.50
CA VAL A 23 -5.11 0.38 -6.68
C VAL A 23 -4.68 -0.74 -7.62
N VAL A 24 -3.78 -0.41 -8.54
CA VAL A 24 -3.09 -1.36 -9.41
C VAL A 24 -1.59 -1.21 -9.20
N GLY A 25 -0.91 -2.33 -8.97
CA GLY A 25 0.55 -2.37 -8.82
C GLY A 25 1.21 -3.16 -9.93
N LEU A 26 2.36 -2.69 -10.40
CA LEU A 26 3.25 -3.46 -11.25
C LEU A 26 4.15 -4.35 -10.38
N PRO A 27 4.51 -5.57 -10.82
CA PRO A 27 5.46 -6.40 -10.11
C PRO A 27 6.79 -5.67 -9.90
N LEU A 28 7.36 -5.76 -8.69
CA LEU A 28 8.70 -5.26 -8.40
C LEU A 28 9.69 -6.41 -8.61
N ALA A 29 10.49 -6.31 -9.66
CA ALA A 29 11.50 -7.31 -10.01
C ALA A 29 12.90 -6.84 -9.60
N PHE A 30 13.58 -7.59 -8.74
CA PHE A 30 14.94 -7.28 -8.32
C PHE A 30 16.00 -7.76 -9.32
N GLY A 31 15.64 -8.70 -10.21
CA GLY A 31 16.61 -9.36 -11.06
C GLY A 31 17.46 -10.40 -10.32
N ALA A 32 18.69 -10.62 -10.78
CA ALA A 32 19.59 -11.60 -10.18
C ALA A 32 20.28 -11.05 -8.92
N TYR A 33 20.31 -11.88 -7.87
CA TYR A 33 21.10 -11.64 -6.66
C TYR A 33 22.25 -12.64 -6.61
N GLY A 34 23.47 -12.14 -6.53
CA GLY A 34 24.67 -12.97 -6.47
C GLY A 34 24.90 -13.56 -5.07
N SER A 35 24.76 -14.88 -4.92
CA SER A 35 25.05 -15.59 -3.65
C SER A 35 26.22 -16.57 -3.89
N PRO A 36 27.13 -16.73 -2.91
CA PRO A 36 27.25 -16.04 -1.63
C PRO A 36 27.85 -14.62 -1.75
N GLY A 37 27.51 -13.77 -0.78
CA GLY A 37 28.17 -12.46 -0.64
C GLY A 37 27.81 -11.41 -1.69
N GLY A 38 26.65 -11.55 -2.38
CA GLY A 38 26.19 -10.64 -3.42
C GLY A 38 26.13 -9.18 -2.99
N ALA A 39 26.28 -8.29 -3.96
CA ALA A 39 26.08 -6.85 -3.78
C ALA A 39 24.60 -6.55 -3.47
N GLN A 40 24.36 -5.38 -2.85
CA GLN A 40 23.01 -4.85 -2.70
C GLN A 40 22.32 -4.71 -4.06
N VAL A 41 21.03 -5.07 -4.10
CA VAL A 41 20.21 -4.89 -5.30
C VAL A 41 19.03 -3.96 -4.97
N ASP A 42 18.93 -2.90 -5.75
CA ASP A 42 17.83 -1.93 -5.67
C ASP A 42 16.92 -2.08 -6.88
N SER A 43 15.63 -1.89 -6.65
CA SER A 43 14.60 -1.91 -7.69
C SER A 43 13.46 -0.97 -7.36
N THR A 44 12.62 -0.68 -8.34
CA THR A 44 11.41 0.14 -8.16
C THR A 44 10.22 -0.46 -8.89
N ALA A 45 9.03 -0.17 -8.40
CA ALA A 45 7.78 -0.44 -9.10
C ALA A 45 6.82 0.73 -8.89
N THR A 46 5.77 0.78 -9.70
CA THR A 46 4.74 1.82 -9.61
C THR A 46 3.44 1.22 -9.09
N LEU A 47 2.83 1.90 -8.11
CA LEU A 47 1.45 1.72 -7.68
C LEU A 47 0.63 2.89 -8.21
N THR A 48 -0.45 2.62 -8.94
CA THR A 48 -1.39 3.63 -9.39
C THR A 48 -2.66 3.53 -8.56
N VAL A 49 -2.99 4.59 -7.84
CA VAL A 49 -4.26 4.74 -7.13
C VAL A 49 -5.19 5.55 -8.02
N THR A 50 -6.36 5.01 -8.30
CA THR A 50 -7.42 5.67 -9.08
C THR A 50 -8.63 5.83 -8.18
N CYS A 51 -9.14 7.07 -8.06
CA CYS A 51 -10.39 7.33 -7.36
C CYS A 51 -11.43 7.89 -8.32
N THR A 52 -12.63 7.33 -8.26
CA THR A 52 -13.81 7.79 -9.00
C THR A 52 -14.78 8.38 -7.98
N PRO A 53 -15.12 9.66 -8.08
CA PRO A 53 -16.10 10.29 -7.21
C PRO A 53 -17.49 9.79 -7.50
N ASP A 54 -18.34 9.68 -6.48
CA ASP A 54 -19.76 9.44 -6.66
C ASP A 54 -20.45 10.72 -7.19
N ALA A 55 -21.44 10.57 -8.04
CA ALA A 55 -21.97 11.59 -8.96
C ALA A 55 -22.58 12.86 -8.32
N ILE A 56 -22.59 13.01 -7.00
CA ILE A 56 -23.21 14.14 -6.31
C ILE A 56 -22.31 14.63 -5.17
N LEU A 57 -21.15 15.24 -5.51
CA LEU A 57 -20.25 15.76 -4.50
C LEU A 57 -20.14 17.27 -4.51
N LEU A 58 -20.24 17.86 -3.31
CA LEU A 58 -19.89 19.25 -3.05
C LEU A 58 -18.36 19.49 -3.06
N SER A 59 -17.57 18.42 -3.09
CA SER A 59 -16.10 18.47 -3.11
C SER A 59 -15.54 17.38 -4.02
N CYS A 60 -14.76 17.78 -5.02
CA CYS A 60 -14.07 16.87 -5.93
C CYS A 60 -12.70 16.42 -5.38
N ARG A 61 -12.55 16.39 -4.07
CA ARG A 61 -11.30 16.01 -3.39
C ARG A 61 -11.48 14.70 -2.63
N THR A 62 -10.58 13.76 -2.87
CA THR A 62 -10.47 12.50 -2.13
C THR A 62 -9.07 12.37 -1.57
N ASP A 63 -8.94 12.40 -0.25
CA ASP A 63 -7.70 12.10 0.46
C ASP A 63 -7.64 10.59 0.73
N TYR A 64 -6.48 9.99 0.56
CA TYR A 64 -6.28 8.55 0.78
C TYR A 64 -4.92 8.25 1.38
N THR A 65 -4.81 7.05 1.95
CA THR A 65 -3.56 6.51 2.50
C THR A 65 -3.32 5.10 1.95
N VAL A 66 -2.10 4.86 1.47
CA VAL A 66 -1.65 3.56 0.96
C VAL A 66 -0.78 2.86 2.00
N ARG A 67 -1.12 1.62 2.31
CA ARG A 67 -0.41 0.74 3.24
C ARG A 67 0.02 -0.54 2.54
N LEU A 68 1.18 -1.07 2.92
CA LEU A 68 1.68 -2.36 2.45
C LEU A 68 1.70 -3.38 3.60
N SER A 69 1.39 -4.64 3.29
CA SER A 69 1.49 -5.74 4.26
C SER A 69 2.94 -6.13 4.54
N THR A 70 3.12 -7.00 5.52
CA THR A 70 4.40 -7.63 5.85
C THR A 70 4.88 -8.64 4.81
N GLY A 71 4.02 -9.01 3.86
CA GLY A 71 4.26 -10.17 2.99
C GLY A 71 4.10 -11.49 3.73
N THR A 72 4.62 -12.56 3.14
CA THR A 72 4.52 -13.92 3.69
C THR A 72 5.37 -14.14 4.93
N SER A 73 6.38 -13.29 5.17
CA SER A 73 7.24 -13.38 6.36
C SER A 73 6.55 -12.98 7.66
N GLY A 74 5.44 -12.24 7.59
CA GLY A 74 4.76 -11.69 8.76
C GLY A 74 5.52 -10.56 9.48
N SER A 75 6.64 -10.07 8.91
CA SER A 75 7.52 -9.06 9.51
C SER A 75 7.84 -7.93 8.53
N TYR A 76 7.95 -6.70 9.06
CA TYR A 76 8.50 -5.55 8.35
C TYR A 76 10.03 -5.40 8.50
N SER A 77 10.66 -6.17 9.39
CA SER A 77 12.08 -6.00 9.71
C SER A 77 12.80 -7.34 9.90
N PRO A 78 13.28 -7.91 8.80
CA PRO A 78 13.01 -7.61 7.38
C PRO A 78 11.77 -8.33 6.85
N ARG A 79 11.28 -7.95 5.66
CA ARG A 79 10.49 -8.80 4.80
C ARG A 79 11.37 -9.88 4.16
N GLN A 80 10.78 -10.97 3.70
CA GLN A 80 11.53 -12.08 3.11
C GLN A 80 10.86 -12.58 1.84
N LEU A 81 11.63 -12.64 0.76
CA LEU A 81 11.28 -13.44 -0.39
C LEU A 81 11.54 -14.92 -0.06
N ALA A 82 10.70 -15.80 -0.57
CA ALA A 82 10.77 -17.24 -0.30
C ALA A 82 11.05 -18.05 -1.58
N SER A 83 11.85 -19.10 -1.45
CA SER A 83 12.03 -20.17 -2.42
C SER A 83 12.07 -21.50 -1.68
N GLY A 84 10.93 -22.17 -1.58
CA GLY A 84 10.77 -23.32 -0.67
C GLY A 84 11.07 -22.93 0.78
N ALA A 85 12.02 -23.59 1.42
CA ALA A 85 12.48 -23.28 2.78
C ALA A 85 13.46 -22.10 2.86
N ASN A 86 14.06 -21.71 1.73
CA ASN A 86 15.06 -20.64 1.70
C ASN A 86 14.41 -19.26 1.80
N ARG A 87 15.11 -18.31 2.44
CA ARG A 87 14.64 -16.95 2.65
C ARG A 87 15.71 -15.95 2.25
N LEU A 88 15.32 -14.93 1.49
CA LEU A 88 16.14 -13.80 1.07
C LEU A 88 15.54 -12.52 1.62
N ASN A 89 16.26 -11.85 2.50
CA ASN A 89 15.78 -10.63 3.14
C ASN A 89 15.70 -9.49 2.12
N TYR A 90 14.63 -8.72 2.20
CA TYR A 90 14.43 -7.49 1.42
C TYR A 90 13.58 -6.50 2.20
N ASN A 91 13.45 -5.30 1.68
CA ASN A 91 12.39 -4.40 2.16
C ASN A 91 11.89 -3.46 1.06
N LEU A 92 10.75 -2.82 1.35
CA LEU A 92 10.10 -1.82 0.54
C LEU A 92 10.06 -0.50 1.29
N TYR A 93 10.29 0.61 0.59
CA TYR A 93 10.48 1.92 1.23
C TYR A 93 9.62 2.98 0.55
N THR A 94 9.32 4.03 1.31
CA THR A 94 8.48 5.15 0.86
C THR A 94 9.22 6.15 -0.02
N SER A 95 10.56 6.11 -0.06
CA SER A 95 11.38 7.07 -0.80
C SER A 95 12.66 6.45 -1.36
N ALA A 96 13.28 7.14 -2.32
CA ALA A 96 14.55 6.73 -2.92
C ALA A 96 15.71 6.66 -1.90
N ALA A 97 15.64 7.40 -0.80
CA ALA A 97 16.62 7.33 0.29
C ALA A 97 16.58 5.99 1.05
N ARG A 98 15.48 5.24 0.95
CA ARG A 98 15.28 3.93 1.60
C ARG A 98 15.56 3.93 3.10
N THR A 99 15.11 4.98 3.77
CA THR A 99 15.23 5.15 5.23
C THR A 99 13.99 4.70 5.99
N THR A 100 12.79 4.90 5.39
CA THR A 100 11.51 4.56 6.02
C THR A 100 10.88 3.38 5.31
N VAL A 101 10.74 2.26 6.01
CA VAL A 101 10.04 1.07 5.49
C VAL A 101 8.58 1.42 5.24
N TRP A 102 8.09 1.14 4.05
CA TRP A 102 6.68 1.30 3.72
C TRP A 102 5.88 0.12 4.29
N GLY A 103 5.04 0.40 5.27
CA GLY A 103 4.23 -0.59 5.97
C GLY A 103 2.81 -0.09 6.23
N ASN A 104 2.32 -0.39 7.41
CA ASN A 104 0.96 -0.01 7.83
C ASN A 104 0.92 1.22 8.76
N GLY A 105 2.06 1.85 9.05
CA GLY A 105 2.17 2.99 9.96
C GLY A 105 2.41 2.61 11.41
N THR A 106 2.62 1.34 11.72
CA THR A 106 2.97 0.87 13.07
C THR A 106 4.41 0.33 13.12
N GLY A 107 4.97 0.18 14.32
CA GLY A 107 6.29 -0.41 14.50
C GLY A 107 7.43 0.33 13.78
N GLY A 108 7.35 1.64 13.64
CA GLY A 108 8.34 2.45 12.94
C GLY A 108 8.24 2.43 11.41
N THR A 109 7.20 1.82 10.85
CA THR A 109 6.93 1.87 9.41
C THR A 109 6.14 3.13 9.03
N GLY A 110 6.36 3.62 7.81
CA GLY A 110 5.58 4.72 7.24
C GLY A 110 4.44 4.23 6.33
N THR A 111 3.56 5.15 6.00
CA THR A 111 2.54 5.01 4.95
C THR A 111 2.74 6.09 3.91
N VAL A 112 2.10 5.98 2.75
CA VAL A 112 2.09 7.03 1.74
C VAL A 112 0.67 7.56 1.60
N ALA A 113 0.52 8.86 1.77
CA ALA A 113 -0.75 9.55 1.59
C ALA A 113 -0.78 10.25 0.22
N GLY A 114 -1.97 10.48 -0.30
CA GLY A 114 -2.18 11.24 -1.50
C GLY A 114 -3.55 11.91 -1.51
N THR A 115 -3.70 12.83 -2.43
CA THR A 115 -4.97 13.52 -2.69
C THR A 115 -5.25 13.47 -4.18
N ILE A 116 -6.45 13.09 -4.56
CA ILE A 116 -6.97 13.24 -5.91
C ILE A 116 -8.00 14.36 -5.87
N SER A 117 -7.78 15.38 -6.68
CA SER A 117 -8.70 16.52 -6.82
C SER A 117 -8.84 16.85 -8.30
N THR A 118 -9.97 16.44 -8.88
CA THR A 118 -10.23 16.61 -10.30
C THR A 118 -11.64 17.18 -10.50
N SER A 119 -11.72 18.40 -11.01
CA SER A 119 -13.00 19.03 -11.32
C SER A 119 -12.97 19.75 -12.68
N ILE A 120 -14.10 19.77 -13.38
CA ILE A 120 -14.32 20.68 -14.51
C ILE A 120 -15.18 21.84 -14.04
N LEU A 121 -14.67 23.06 -14.19
CA LEU A 121 -15.36 24.33 -13.84
C LEU A 121 -15.89 24.37 -12.39
N GLY A 122 -15.32 23.54 -11.48
CA GLY A 122 -15.79 23.44 -10.09
C GLY A 122 -17.16 22.78 -9.90
N LEU A 123 -17.75 22.20 -10.97
CA LEU A 123 -19.13 21.69 -10.96
C LEU A 123 -19.20 20.18 -11.19
N ILE A 124 -18.22 19.58 -11.86
CA ILE A 124 -18.23 18.16 -12.21
C ILE A 124 -16.95 17.52 -11.67
N CYS A 125 -17.10 16.53 -10.82
CA CYS A 125 -15.99 15.72 -10.33
C CYS A 125 -15.66 14.60 -11.32
N LEU A 126 -14.39 14.44 -11.65
CA LEU A 126 -13.90 13.41 -12.55
C LEU A 126 -13.09 12.37 -11.81
N ALA A 127 -12.99 11.17 -12.39
CA ALA A 127 -12.00 10.19 -11.97
C ALA A 127 -10.59 10.75 -12.14
N GLY A 128 -9.71 10.45 -11.18
CA GLY A 128 -8.31 10.84 -11.23
C GLY A 128 -7.42 9.74 -10.72
N ASN A 129 -6.12 9.84 -11.02
CA ASN A 129 -5.14 8.88 -10.53
C ASN A 129 -3.86 9.56 -10.06
N ASN A 130 -3.16 8.90 -9.15
CA ASN A 130 -1.82 9.25 -8.70
C ASN A 130 -0.93 8.01 -8.75
N ASN A 131 0.32 8.23 -9.17
CA ASN A 131 1.36 7.20 -9.19
C ASN A 131 2.26 7.35 -7.96
N HIS A 132 2.50 6.24 -7.29
CA HIS A 132 3.42 6.13 -6.17
C HIS A 132 4.54 5.14 -6.51
N THR A 133 5.79 5.57 -6.36
CA THR A 133 6.94 4.69 -6.56
C THR A 133 7.22 3.90 -5.29
N VAL A 134 7.25 2.57 -5.41
CA VAL A 134 7.74 1.66 -4.38
C VAL A 134 9.24 1.46 -4.60
N TYR A 135 10.04 1.71 -3.59
CA TYR A 135 11.49 1.53 -3.64
C TYR A 135 11.87 0.24 -2.91
N GLY A 136 12.35 -0.76 -3.64
CA GLY A 136 12.78 -2.03 -3.09
C GLY A 136 14.29 -2.11 -2.89
N ARG A 137 14.73 -2.88 -1.89
CA ARG A 137 16.14 -3.21 -1.66
C ARG A 137 16.30 -4.62 -1.12
N ILE A 138 17.19 -5.39 -1.74
CA ILE A 138 17.80 -6.58 -1.18
C ILE A 138 19.17 -6.17 -0.62
N PRO A 139 19.42 -6.31 0.70
CA PRO A 139 20.72 -6.02 1.29
C PRO A 139 21.81 -6.92 0.73
N ALA A 140 23.06 -6.42 0.74
CA ALA A 140 24.25 -7.19 0.37
C ALA A 140 24.55 -8.34 1.35
N SER A 141 25.46 -9.21 0.96
CA SER A 141 26.13 -10.21 1.81
C SER A 141 25.18 -11.28 2.39
N GLN A 142 24.11 -11.61 1.70
CA GLN A 142 23.27 -12.75 2.07
C GLN A 142 23.77 -14.03 1.39
N ASN A 143 23.71 -15.13 2.14
CA ASN A 143 24.07 -16.46 1.64
C ASN A 143 22.79 -17.30 1.53
N VAL A 144 22.31 -17.47 0.31
CA VAL A 144 21.06 -18.19 0.01
C VAL A 144 21.28 -19.16 -1.14
N ALA A 145 20.54 -20.24 -1.18
CA ALA A 145 20.60 -21.21 -2.27
C ALA A 145 20.12 -20.58 -3.59
N ALA A 146 20.58 -21.12 -4.71
CA ALA A 146 20.03 -20.74 -6.02
C ALA A 146 18.55 -21.11 -6.12
N GLY A 147 17.74 -20.21 -6.72
CA GLY A 147 16.31 -20.44 -6.85
C GLY A 147 15.55 -19.19 -7.29
N LEU A 148 14.28 -19.37 -7.56
CA LEU A 148 13.33 -18.29 -7.81
C LEU A 148 12.72 -17.87 -6.47
N TYR A 149 12.98 -16.63 -6.07
CA TYR A 149 12.50 -16.07 -4.82
C TYR A 149 11.36 -15.10 -5.08
N SER A 150 10.26 -15.25 -4.36
CA SER A 150 9.08 -14.37 -4.49
C SER A 150 8.44 -14.07 -3.15
N ASP A 151 7.68 -12.98 -3.08
CA ASP A 151 6.78 -12.63 -1.98
C ASP A 151 5.52 -11.98 -2.55
N THR A 152 4.45 -12.01 -1.77
CA THR A 152 3.18 -11.37 -2.13
C THR A 152 2.87 -10.28 -1.12
N ILE A 153 2.74 -9.06 -1.61
CA ILE A 153 2.41 -7.88 -0.80
C ILE A 153 0.97 -7.46 -1.08
N THR A 154 0.16 -7.42 -0.02
CA THR A 154 -1.17 -6.80 -0.08
C THR A 154 -1.02 -5.29 0.02
N VAL A 155 -1.61 -4.58 -0.92
CA VAL A 155 -1.73 -3.12 -0.91
C VAL A 155 -3.12 -2.75 -0.44
N THR A 156 -3.21 -1.90 0.58
CA THR A 156 -4.48 -1.41 1.12
C THR A 156 -4.56 0.10 0.92
N VAL A 157 -5.63 0.56 0.30
CA VAL A 157 -5.97 1.99 0.18
C VAL A 157 -7.15 2.27 1.12
N THR A 158 -6.99 3.30 1.95
CA THR A 158 -8.05 3.80 2.83
C THR A 158 -8.33 5.25 2.46
N TYR A 159 -9.61 5.61 2.24
CA TYR A 159 -10.08 6.92 1.78
C TYR A 159 -11.38 7.30 2.49
#